data_ba1c17554982638b8718af0469fd82f1
#
_entry.id   ba1c17554982638b8718af0469fd82f1
#
_cell.length_a   1.000
_cell.length_b   1.000
_cell.length_c   1.000
_cell.angle_alpha   90.00
_cell.angle_beta   90.00
_cell.angle_gamma   90.00
#
_symmetry.space_group_name_H-M   'P 1'
#
loop_
_entity.id
_entity.type
_entity.pdbx_description
1 polymer ?
#
loop_
_entity_poly.entity_id
_entity_poly.type
_entity_poly.pdbx_seq_one_letter_code
_entity_poly.pdbx_strand_id
1 'polypeptide(L)'
;MAKSLLFRCRWFYKEFLKDADEYSDSSIKLAFGVVSLGMIGHASYTLKTTKHKIITVHKKYKFSNNGFTEFMIIDEKGNHYNVTNSIWYWKWNSIEDWHKIQTNKEFIIKYYGWRIPVLGLFPNVVMTDQDKMLNYMSSAECRIMESELNKVSTFTNIFRK
;
A
#
# COMPACT_ATOMS: atom_id res chain seq x y z
N MET A 1 4.00 -4.92 -11.60
CA MET A 1 2.71 -4.79 -10.87
C MET A 1 1.83 -3.67 -11.38
N ALA A 2 2.31 -2.44 -11.63
CA ALA A 2 1.47 -1.33 -12.12
C ALA A 2 0.77 -1.61 -13.46
N LYS A 3 1.43 -2.27 -14.41
CA LYS A 3 0.88 -2.64 -15.72
C LYS A 3 -0.32 -3.60 -15.62
N SER A 4 -0.32 -4.54 -14.66
CA SER A 4 -1.42 -5.48 -14.46
C SER A 4 -2.66 -4.81 -13.87
N LEU A 5 -2.47 -3.79 -13.03
CA LEU A 5 -3.57 -3.06 -12.40
C LEU A 5 -4.27 -2.15 -13.41
N LEU A 6 -3.49 -1.45 -14.25
CA LEU A 6 -4.01 -0.63 -15.35
C LEU A 6 -4.78 -1.47 -16.38
N PHE A 7 -4.28 -2.67 -16.66
CA PHE A 7 -4.97 -3.61 -17.56
C PHE A 7 -6.30 -4.08 -16.96
N ARG A 8 -6.34 -4.37 -15.66
CA ARG A 8 -7.56 -4.79 -14.94
C ARG A 8 -8.59 -3.67 -14.83
N CYS A 9 -8.15 -2.43 -14.55
CA CYS A 9 -9.03 -1.26 -14.57
C CYS A 9 -9.63 -1.03 -15.96
N ARG A 10 -8.83 -1.19 -17.03
CA ARG A 10 -9.28 -1.03 -18.41
C ARG A 10 -10.23 -2.14 -18.86
N TRP A 11 -10.00 -3.39 -18.42
CA TRP A 11 -10.89 -4.50 -18.69
C TRP A 11 -12.23 -4.32 -17.97
N PHE A 12 -12.21 -4.01 -16.67
CA PHE A 12 -13.40 -3.74 -15.87
C PHE A 12 -14.22 -2.58 -16.45
N TYR A 13 -13.56 -1.51 -16.88
CA TYR A 13 -14.20 -0.36 -17.52
C TYR A 13 -14.87 -0.73 -18.84
N LYS A 14 -14.24 -1.55 -19.69
CA LYS A 14 -14.83 -2.02 -20.95
C LYS A 14 -16.04 -2.91 -20.74
N GLU A 15 -15.96 -3.87 -19.81
CA GLU A 15 -17.07 -4.79 -19.52
C GLU A 15 -18.24 -4.02 -18.92
N PHE A 16 -17.97 -3.12 -17.99
CA PHE A 16 -18.97 -2.29 -17.34
C PHE A 16 -19.70 -1.33 -18.29
N LEU A 17 -19.01 -0.76 -19.28
CA LEU A 17 -19.64 0.10 -20.30
C LEU A 17 -20.47 -0.70 -21.30
N LYS A 18 -20.09 -1.95 -21.59
CA LYS A 18 -20.84 -2.82 -22.51
C LYS A 18 -22.22 -3.14 -21.93
N ASP A 19 -22.30 -3.42 -20.63
CA ASP A 19 -23.57 -3.67 -19.96
C ASP A 19 -24.43 -2.38 -19.87
N ALA A 20 -23.79 -1.19 -19.83
CA ALA A 20 -24.48 0.09 -19.80
C ALA A 20 -25.14 0.49 -21.15
N ASP A 21 -24.62 -0.02 -22.27
CA ASP A 21 -25.19 0.26 -23.59
C ASP A 21 -26.53 -0.47 -23.83
N GLU A 22 -26.80 -1.57 -23.10
CA GLU A 22 -28.03 -2.32 -23.18
C GLU A 22 -29.18 -1.64 -22.42
N TYR A 23 -28.87 -0.71 -21.50
CA TYR A 23 -29.87 0.04 -20.73
C TYR A 23 -30.17 1.40 -21.36
N SER A 24 -31.36 1.53 -21.96
CA SER A 24 -31.81 2.69 -22.74
C SER A 24 -32.10 3.96 -21.93
N ASP A 25 -31.99 3.97 -20.59
CA ASP A 25 -32.32 5.12 -19.76
C ASP A 25 -31.10 6.03 -19.54
N SER A 26 -31.22 7.30 -19.92
CA SER A 26 -30.16 8.30 -19.78
C SER A 26 -29.72 8.53 -18.32
N SER A 27 -30.62 8.37 -17.37
CA SER A 27 -30.32 8.50 -15.95
C SER A 27 -29.38 7.39 -15.46
N ILE A 28 -29.55 6.19 -15.97
CA ILE A 28 -28.70 5.04 -15.64
C ILE A 28 -27.30 5.23 -16.22
N LYS A 29 -27.19 5.68 -17.46
CA LYS A 29 -25.88 5.98 -18.11
C LYS A 29 -25.12 7.06 -17.36
N LEU A 30 -25.81 8.09 -16.86
CA LEU A 30 -25.22 9.14 -16.05
C LEU A 30 -24.71 8.59 -14.70
N ALA A 31 -25.51 7.77 -14.01
CA ALA A 31 -25.13 7.14 -12.75
C ALA A 31 -23.88 6.25 -12.95
N PHE A 32 -23.85 5.44 -13.99
CA PHE A 32 -22.69 4.61 -14.34
C PHE A 32 -21.44 5.47 -14.63
N GLY A 33 -21.60 6.58 -15.34
CA GLY A 33 -20.52 7.51 -15.60
C GLY A 33 -19.90 8.08 -14.33
N VAL A 34 -20.72 8.53 -13.39
CA VAL A 34 -20.27 9.10 -12.10
C VAL A 34 -19.56 8.04 -11.25
N VAL A 35 -20.13 6.83 -11.15
CA VAL A 35 -19.49 5.72 -10.41
C VAL A 35 -18.14 5.35 -11.03
N SER A 36 -18.07 5.25 -12.35
CA SER A 36 -16.82 4.93 -13.07
C SER A 36 -15.74 5.98 -12.84
N LEU A 37 -16.08 7.26 -12.89
CA LEU A 37 -15.15 8.36 -12.60
C LEU A 37 -14.67 8.31 -11.15
N GLY A 38 -15.56 8.03 -10.19
CA GLY A 38 -15.23 7.86 -8.79
C GLY A 38 -14.24 6.70 -8.57
N MET A 39 -14.47 5.57 -9.22
CA MET A 39 -13.58 4.40 -9.14
C MET A 39 -12.20 4.70 -9.75
N ILE A 40 -12.14 5.35 -10.91
CA ILE A 40 -10.87 5.73 -11.56
C ILE A 40 -10.12 6.74 -10.69
N GLY A 41 -10.81 7.73 -10.14
CA GLY A 41 -10.24 8.71 -9.22
C GLY A 41 -9.64 8.05 -7.98
N HIS A 42 -10.39 7.16 -7.35
CA HIS A 42 -9.93 6.42 -6.17
C HIS A 42 -8.76 5.47 -6.49
N ALA A 43 -8.80 4.77 -7.63
CA ALA A 43 -7.68 3.94 -8.07
C ALA A 43 -6.41 4.76 -8.29
N SER A 44 -6.54 5.91 -8.96
CA SER A 44 -5.43 6.83 -9.21
C SER A 44 -4.86 7.40 -7.91
N TYR A 45 -5.72 7.78 -6.97
CA TYR A 45 -5.32 8.21 -5.63
C TYR A 45 -4.53 7.12 -4.90
N THR A 46 -5.05 5.90 -4.86
CA THR A 46 -4.43 4.76 -4.20
C THR A 46 -3.04 4.48 -4.78
N LEU A 47 -2.90 4.47 -6.11
CA LEU A 47 -1.63 4.23 -6.79
C LEU A 47 -0.61 5.34 -6.52
N LYS A 48 -1.02 6.60 -6.60
CA LYS A 48 -0.13 7.75 -6.41
C LYS A 48 0.34 7.91 -4.97
N THR A 49 -0.48 7.51 -4.00
CA THR A 49 -0.16 7.65 -2.57
C THR A 49 0.50 6.42 -1.96
N THR A 50 0.66 5.34 -2.73
CA THR A 50 1.30 4.11 -2.25
C THR A 50 2.77 4.33 -1.94
N LYS A 51 3.17 3.94 -0.74
CA LYS A 51 4.54 4.04 -0.23
C LYS A 51 4.93 2.76 0.49
N HIS A 52 6.23 2.55 0.60
CA HIS A 52 6.84 1.51 1.42
C HIS A 52 7.60 2.17 2.56
N LYS A 53 7.51 1.60 3.75
CA LYS A 53 8.21 2.10 4.93
C LYS A 53 8.53 0.96 5.88
N ILE A 54 9.71 1.02 6.50
CA ILE A 54 10.04 0.17 7.64
C ILE A 54 9.52 0.86 8.89
N ILE A 55 8.76 0.16 9.69
CA ILE A 55 8.23 0.65 10.96
C ILE A 55 8.47 -0.36 12.06
N THR A 56 8.76 0.12 13.26
CA THR A 56 8.68 -0.66 14.49
C THR A 56 7.30 -0.46 15.08
N VAL A 57 6.54 -1.52 15.24
CA VAL A 57 5.17 -1.44 15.78
C VAL A 57 5.23 -1.32 17.28
N HIS A 58 4.90 -0.14 17.81
CA HIS A 58 4.86 0.10 19.25
C HIS A 58 3.59 -0.45 19.89
N LYS A 59 2.43 -0.22 19.28
CA LYS A 59 1.13 -0.61 19.86
C LYS A 59 0.14 -1.03 18.78
N LYS A 60 -0.72 -1.98 19.13
CA LYS A 60 -1.91 -2.37 18.36
C LYS A 60 -3.15 -2.05 19.15
N TYR A 61 -4.20 -1.56 18.49
CA TYR A 61 -5.49 -1.33 19.14
C TYR A 61 -6.64 -1.49 18.14
N LYS A 62 -7.82 -1.73 18.68
CA LYS A 62 -9.08 -1.74 17.92
C LYS A 62 -9.81 -0.45 18.21
N PHE A 63 -10.25 0.20 17.16
CA PHE A 63 -11.11 1.36 17.26
C PHE A 63 -12.51 0.98 16.79
N SER A 64 -13.50 1.11 17.65
CA SER A 64 -14.89 0.82 17.30
C SER A 64 -15.68 2.10 17.29
N ASN A 65 -16.32 2.39 16.16
CA ASN A 65 -17.19 3.54 15.98
C ASN A 65 -18.45 3.12 15.22
N ASN A 66 -19.64 3.39 15.77
CA ASN A 66 -20.92 3.11 15.15
C ASN A 66 -21.09 1.67 14.60
N GLY A 67 -20.58 0.68 15.32
CA GLY A 67 -20.68 -0.73 14.94
C GLY A 67 -19.62 -1.20 13.95
N PHE A 68 -18.77 -0.31 13.44
CA PHE A 68 -17.60 -0.68 12.63
C PHE A 68 -16.36 -0.77 13.49
N THR A 69 -15.62 -1.86 13.34
CA THR A 69 -14.36 -2.07 14.05
C THR A 69 -13.20 -1.88 13.07
N GLU A 70 -12.33 -0.93 13.37
CA GLU A 70 -11.09 -0.68 12.64
C GLU A 70 -9.90 -1.22 13.41
N PHE A 71 -8.98 -1.86 12.70
CA PHE A 71 -7.75 -2.40 13.25
C PHE A 71 -6.62 -1.42 13.00
N MET A 72 -6.00 -0.94 14.09
CA MET A 72 -5.01 0.11 14.04
C MET A 72 -3.67 -0.36 14.58
N ILE A 73 -2.59 0.18 14.01
CA ILE A 73 -1.22 0.04 14.53
C ILE A 73 -0.60 1.43 14.69
N ILE A 74 0.28 1.54 15.67
CA ILE A 74 1.06 2.76 15.95
C ILE A 74 2.54 2.40 15.85
N ASP A 75 3.30 3.20 15.10
CA ASP A 75 4.76 3.08 15.07
C ASP A 75 5.40 3.79 16.28
N GLU A 76 6.70 3.58 16.51
CA GLU A 76 7.46 4.25 17.59
C GLU A 76 7.46 5.77 17.46
N LYS A 77 7.23 6.30 16.26
CA LYS A 77 7.16 7.74 15.99
C LYS A 77 5.77 8.32 16.24
N GLY A 78 4.82 7.49 16.73
CA GLY A 78 3.45 7.91 16.99
C GLY A 78 2.57 8.02 15.72
N ASN A 79 3.01 7.53 14.57
CA ASN A 79 2.15 7.51 13.40
C ASN A 79 1.15 6.36 13.48
N HIS A 80 -0.10 6.67 13.17
CA HIS A 80 -1.19 5.71 13.16
C HIS A 80 -1.44 5.21 11.75
N TYR A 81 -1.64 3.91 11.61
CA TYR A 81 -2.00 3.27 10.36
C TYR A 81 -3.22 2.38 10.57
N ASN A 82 -4.13 2.38 9.59
CA ASN A 82 -5.27 1.49 9.57
C ASN A 82 -4.90 0.18 8.85
N VAL A 83 -5.43 -0.94 9.29
CA VAL A 83 -5.24 -2.26 8.66
C VAL A 83 -6.60 -2.75 8.22
N THR A 84 -7.03 -2.31 7.03
CA THR A 84 -8.34 -2.67 6.46
C THR A 84 -8.18 -3.37 5.12
N ASN A 85 -9.26 -4.03 4.71
CA ASN A 85 -9.34 -4.64 3.39
C ASN A 85 -9.22 -3.59 2.30
N SER A 86 -8.68 -3.99 1.14
CA SER A 86 -8.50 -3.11 0.01
C SER A 86 -8.77 -3.82 -1.30
N ILE A 87 -9.83 -3.41 -1.99
CA ILE A 87 -10.21 -3.95 -3.30
C ILE A 87 -9.10 -3.74 -4.35
N TRP A 88 -8.39 -2.60 -4.30
CA TRP A 88 -7.35 -2.28 -5.28
C TRP A 88 -6.10 -3.15 -5.16
N TYR A 89 -5.88 -3.75 -3.98
CA TYR A 89 -4.77 -4.66 -3.70
C TYR A 89 -5.21 -6.09 -3.51
N TRP A 90 -6.49 -6.41 -3.73
CA TRP A 90 -7.07 -7.74 -3.50
C TRP A 90 -6.77 -8.26 -2.09
N LYS A 91 -6.77 -7.36 -1.13
CA LYS A 91 -6.54 -7.67 0.27
C LYS A 91 -7.87 -7.87 0.97
N TRP A 92 -8.13 -9.09 1.43
CA TRP A 92 -9.35 -9.48 2.11
C TRP A 92 -9.10 -10.07 3.50
N ASN A 93 -7.83 -10.21 3.91
CA ASN A 93 -7.36 -10.87 5.11
C ASN A 93 -6.75 -9.88 6.13
N SER A 94 -7.34 -8.70 6.27
CA SER A 94 -6.79 -7.65 7.14
C SER A 94 -6.79 -8.03 8.62
N ILE A 95 -7.78 -8.82 9.06
CA ILE A 95 -7.89 -9.30 10.45
C ILE A 95 -6.73 -10.25 10.76
N GLU A 96 -6.49 -11.23 9.89
CA GLU A 96 -5.41 -12.20 10.02
C GLU A 96 -4.04 -11.52 9.99
N ASP A 97 -3.87 -10.56 9.08
CA ASP A 97 -2.63 -9.78 8.98
C ASP A 97 -2.40 -8.95 10.25
N TRP A 98 -3.45 -8.31 10.78
CA TRP A 98 -3.35 -7.56 12.01
C TRP A 98 -3.00 -8.46 13.20
N HIS A 99 -3.51 -9.70 13.26
CA HIS A 99 -3.14 -10.66 14.28
C HIS A 99 -1.68 -11.10 14.21
N LYS A 100 -1.13 -11.28 12.99
CA LYS A 100 0.28 -11.66 12.76
C LYS A 100 1.27 -10.55 13.13
N ILE A 101 0.87 -9.28 13.06
CA ILE A 101 1.71 -8.16 13.46
C ILE A 101 2.02 -8.28 14.95
N GLN A 102 3.30 -8.29 15.30
CA GLN A 102 3.79 -8.33 16.68
C GLN A 102 4.26 -6.95 17.12
N THR A 103 4.01 -6.59 18.37
CA THR A 103 4.54 -5.35 18.97
C THR A 103 6.04 -5.48 19.22
N ASN A 104 6.73 -4.34 19.18
CA ASN A 104 8.18 -4.22 19.36
C ASN A 104 8.99 -5.00 18.30
N LYS A 105 8.40 -5.24 17.14
CA LYS A 105 9.11 -5.80 15.98
C LYS A 105 9.04 -4.85 14.79
N GLU A 106 10.07 -4.95 13.96
CA GLU A 106 10.16 -4.21 12.71
C GLU A 106 9.42 -4.95 11.59
N PHE A 107 8.70 -4.18 10.78
CA PHE A 107 7.98 -4.66 9.60
C PHE A 107 8.19 -3.73 8.43
N ILE A 108 8.33 -4.30 7.24
CA ILE A 108 8.15 -3.54 6.01
C ILE A 108 6.65 -3.49 5.74
N ILE A 109 6.09 -2.29 5.78
CA ILE A 109 4.71 -2.06 5.41
C ILE A 109 4.62 -1.40 4.03
N LYS A 110 3.67 -1.84 3.25
CA LYS A 110 3.17 -1.13 2.09
C LYS A 110 1.85 -0.50 2.47
N TYR A 111 1.73 0.80 2.31
CA TYR A 111 0.53 1.55 2.69
C TYR A 111 0.19 2.59 1.63
N TYR A 112 -1.06 3.03 1.60
CA TYR A 112 -1.53 4.13 0.77
C TYR A 112 -2.42 5.07 1.57
N GLY A 113 -2.61 6.26 1.04
CA GLY A 113 -3.43 7.30 1.65
C GLY A 113 -2.64 8.29 2.48
N TRP A 114 -3.30 9.39 2.77
CA TRP A 114 -2.76 10.48 3.59
C TRP A 114 -3.39 10.47 4.97
N ARG A 115 -2.62 10.95 5.92
CA ARG A 115 -3.15 11.29 7.24
C ARG A 115 -3.87 12.61 7.15
N ILE A 116 -5.19 12.63 7.32
CA ILE A 116 -6.00 13.85 7.40
C ILE A 116 -6.69 13.87 8.77
N PRO A 117 -6.10 14.56 9.76
CA PRO A 117 -6.58 14.54 11.15
C PRO A 117 -8.02 15.02 11.30
N VAL A 118 -8.39 16.07 10.58
CA VAL A 118 -9.75 16.67 10.63
C VAL A 118 -10.84 15.70 10.20
N LEU A 119 -10.53 14.81 9.25
CA LEU A 119 -11.47 13.79 8.76
C LEU A 119 -11.30 12.43 9.46
N GLY A 120 -10.40 12.32 10.41
CA GLY A 120 -10.09 11.02 11.03
C GLY A 120 -9.49 9.99 10.10
N LEU A 121 -8.98 10.40 8.93
CA LEU A 121 -8.45 9.47 7.93
C LEU A 121 -7.01 9.09 8.28
N PHE A 122 -6.74 7.80 8.15
CA PHE A 122 -5.43 7.20 8.39
C PHE A 122 -4.93 6.47 7.15
N PRO A 123 -3.60 6.43 6.90
CA PRO A 123 -3.05 5.60 5.84
C PRO A 123 -3.42 4.14 6.04
N ASN A 124 -3.82 3.45 4.96
CA ASN A 124 -4.22 2.05 5.02
C ASN A 124 -3.05 1.13 4.63
N VAL A 125 -2.72 0.19 5.51
CA VAL A 125 -1.69 -0.83 5.28
C VAL A 125 -2.27 -1.97 4.45
N VAL A 126 -1.66 -2.22 3.29
CA VAL A 126 -2.11 -3.27 2.35
C VAL A 126 -1.21 -4.49 2.32
N MET A 127 0.01 -4.39 2.84
CA MET A 127 0.92 -5.51 2.97
C MET A 127 1.80 -5.30 4.19
N THR A 128 1.93 -6.35 4.98
CA THR A 128 2.92 -6.47 6.04
C THR A 128 3.72 -7.74 5.74
N ASP A 129 5.02 -7.63 5.58
CA ASP A 129 5.84 -8.78 5.23
C ASP A 129 7.12 -8.77 6.07
N GLN A 130 7.16 -9.69 7.01
CA GLN A 130 8.33 -9.89 7.86
C GLN A 130 9.42 -10.68 7.12
N ASP A 131 9.02 -11.62 6.26
CA ASP A 131 9.97 -12.46 5.52
C ASP A 131 10.66 -11.69 4.40
N LYS A 132 9.98 -10.74 3.77
CA LYS A 132 10.61 -9.84 2.79
C LYS A 132 11.54 -8.82 3.42
N MET A 133 11.37 -8.53 4.70
CA MET A 133 12.29 -7.67 5.42
C MET A 133 13.70 -8.26 5.47
N LEU A 134 13.80 -9.55 5.79
CA LEU A 134 15.09 -10.26 5.81
C LEU A 134 15.77 -10.22 4.43
N ASN A 135 15.01 -10.44 3.36
CA ASN A 135 15.52 -10.37 1.99
C ASN A 135 15.88 -8.93 1.55
N TYR A 136 15.11 -7.94 1.99
CA TYR A 136 15.38 -6.54 1.69
C TYR A 136 16.62 -6.02 2.44
N MET A 137 16.75 -6.33 3.72
CA MET A 137 17.93 -5.97 4.51
C MET A 137 19.16 -6.67 3.96
N SER A 138 19.10 -7.97 3.67
CA SER A 138 20.17 -8.71 3.01
C SER A 138 20.58 -8.07 1.67
N SER A 139 19.62 -7.66 0.84
CA SER A 139 19.92 -7.02 -0.45
C SER A 139 20.43 -5.57 -0.30
N ALA A 140 20.04 -4.87 0.76
CA ALA A 140 20.53 -3.53 1.06
C ALA A 140 21.95 -3.58 1.62
N GLU A 141 22.23 -4.53 2.49
CA GLU A 141 23.58 -4.79 3.02
C GLU A 141 24.52 -5.22 1.94
N CYS A 142 24.10 -6.09 1.00
CA CYS A 142 24.89 -6.43 -0.20
C CYS A 142 25.22 -5.20 -1.04
N ARG A 143 24.25 -4.31 -1.28
CA ARG A 143 24.50 -3.08 -2.06
C ARG A 143 25.45 -2.12 -1.36
N ILE A 144 25.37 -2.02 -0.04
CA ILE A 144 26.29 -1.21 0.76
C ILE A 144 27.71 -1.81 0.67
N MET A 145 27.85 -3.13 0.85
CA MET A 145 29.12 -3.83 0.72
C MET A 145 29.73 -3.69 -0.70
N GLU A 146 28.92 -3.84 -1.75
CA GLU A 146 29.37 -3.60 -3.14
C GLU A 146 29.85 -2.16 -3.35
N SER A 147 29.16 -1.17 -2.79
CA SER A 147 29.56 0.23 -2.90
C SER A 147 30.88 0.50 -2.18
N GLU A 148 31.08 -0.09 -1.02
CA GLU A 148 32.34 0.02 -0.27
C GLU A 148 33.49 -0.70 -0.97
N LEU A 149 33.29 -1.90 -1.50
CA LEU A 149 34.24 -2.64 -2.29
C LEU A 149 34.67 -1.87 -3.54
N ASN A 150 33.74 -1.25 -4.24
CA ASN A 150 34.02 -0.42 -5.40
C ASN A 150 34.86 0.84 -5.04
N LYS A 151 34.64 1.46 -3.89
CA LYS A 151 35.45 2.56 -3.38
C LYS A 151 36.88 2.08 -3.12
N VAL A 152 37.05 0.94 -2.45
CA VAL A 152 38.38 0.36 -2.17
C VAL A 152 39.12 0.00 -3.47
N SER A 153 38.45 -0.62 -4.44
CA SER A 153 39.03 -0.96 -5.74
C SER A 153 39.46 0.27 -6.54
N THR A 154 38.71 1.36 -6.44
CA THR A 154 39.07 2.65 -7.07
C THR A 154 40.30 3.25 -6.42
N PHE A 155 40.42 3.17 -5.10
CA PHE A 155 41.61 3.61 -4.35
C PHE A 155 42.86 2.82 -4.74
N THR A 156 42.77 1.49 -4.81
CA THR A 156 43.93 0.64 -5.18
C THR A 156 44.39 0.87 -6.61
N ASN A 157 43.51 1.24 -7.54
CA ASN A 157 43.87 1.56 -8.91
C ASN A 157 44.58 2.93 -9.05
N ILE A 158 44.35 3.86 -8.13
CA ILE A 158 45.01 5.18 -8.11
C ILE A 158 46.49 5.02 -7.67
N PHE A 159 46.77 4.08 -6.76
CA PHE A 159 48.15 3.85 -6.25
C PHE A 159 48.97 2.85 -7.07
N ARG A 160 48.43 2.30 -8.16
CA ARG A 160 49.10 1.33 -9.03
C ARG A 160 49.65 1.96 -10.32
N LYS A 161 49.62 3.28 -10.43
CA LYS A 161 50.32 4.07 -11.46
C LYS A 161 51.52 4.77 -10.84
#